data_9fe125d8dc0b0511ec5d2743fa3aefbd
#
_entry.id   9fe125d8dc0b0511ec5d2743fa3aefbd
#
_cell.length_a   1.000
_cell.length_b   1.000
_cell.length_c   1.000
_cell.angle_alpha   90.00
_cell.angle_beta   90.00
_cell.angle_gamma   90.00
#
_symmetry.space_group_name_H-M   'P 1'
#
loop_
_entity.id
_entity.type
_entity.pdbx_description
1 polymer ?
#
loop_
_entity_poly.entity_id
_entity_poly.type
_entity_poly.pdbx_seq_one_letter_code
_entity_poly.pdbx_strand_id
1 'polypeptide(L)'
;MRDRLAMSDREQVPDRDSSTGAVASGSVDTRRLRVALLSYRSKVHSGGQGVYIRHLSRELAALGHDVEVISGPPYPELDPGPRLTRLPSLDLYREPDPFRIPHWREFRSAIDILEFAMMCTASFPEPLTFSLRSWRVLVNRPRESWPDIVHDNQTLGYGMLLTRKAGLPVVATVHHPIAVDRRLELAAATLRKQIPIRRWYSFLRMQGRVARRLPAVLTVSQSSRADIITSFEVQADRMTVVPLGVAHDVFVPPSQPRVPGRIVATASADVPLKGLVPLLEATASLRADRPVELVVVGTVREGGATAAAIERLGLTASVRFVADLSEADLVALFQSAQVAVVPSLYEGFSLPAVEVMACATPLVATTAGALPEVVGPDGEAALHVPPGDPAALAAAIGRVLDDDGLAGRLGAAGRARVLQRYTWRVVAERTAAWYHACLAEGGVTC
;
A
#
# COMPACT_ATOMS: atom_id res chain seq x y z
N MET A 1 -27.99 -36.13 -24.04
CA MET A 1 -29.02 -35.47 -23.24
C MET A 1 -28.44 -34.11 -22.89
N ARG A 2 -28.99 -33.08 -23.52
CA ARG A 2 -28.52 -31.67 -23.44
C ARG A 2 -29.05 -31.06 -22.16
N ASP A 3 -28.20 -30.37 -21.39
CA ASP A 3 -28.69 -29.34 -20.50
C ASP A 3 -27.80 -28.10 -20.63
N ARG A 4 -28.51 -27.05 -21.05
CA ARG A 4 -28.01 -25.67 -21.19
C ARG A 4 -27.98 -25.05 -19.80
N LEU A 5 -26.83 -24.53 -19.35
CA LEU A 5 -26.78 -23.55 -18.26
C LEU A 5 -26.80 -22.15 -18.87
N ALA A 6 -27.89 -21.47 -18.60
CA ALA A 6 -28.17 -20.10 -19.02
C ALA A 6 -27.19 -19.12 -18.37
N MET A 7 -26.63 -18.26 -19.19
CA MET A 7 -25.97 -17.02 -18.75
C MET A 7 -27.06 -16.05 -18.25
N SER A 8 -27.03 -15.71 -16.98
CA SER A 8 -27.88 -14.69 -16.40
C SER A 8 -27.28 -13.31 -16.70
N ASP A 9 -28.13 -12.47 -17.28
CA ASP A 9 -27.91 -11.06 -17.57
C ASP A 9 -27.34 -10.31 -16.37
N ARG A 10 -26.19 -9.69 -16.55
CA ARG A 10 -25.70 -8.64 -15.63
C ARG A 10 -26.43 -7.35 -15.98
N GLU A 11 -27.36 -6.97 -15.15
CA GLU A 11 -27.94 -5.63 -15.14
C GLU A 11 -26.83 -4.57 -15.15
N GLN A 12 -26.91 -3.71 -16.15
CA GLN A 12 -26.12 -2.48 -16.23
C GLN A 12 -26.59 -1.56 -15.09
N VAL A 13 -25.74 -1.37 -14.09
CA VAL A 13 -25.90 -0.32 -13.09
C VAL A 13 -25.69 1.03 -13.80
N PRO A 14 -26.66 1.95 -13.74
CA PRO A 14 -26.52 3.25 -14.38
C PRO A 14 -25.41 4.06 -13.71
N ASP A 15 -24.56 4.61 -14.55
CA ASP A 15 -23.51 5.58 -14.25
C ASP A 15 -24.13 6.81 -13.56
N ARG A 16 -23.98 6.88 -12.23
CA ARG A 16 -24.23 8.09 -11.44
C ARG A 16 -22.90 8.71 -11.05
N ASP A 17 -22.19 9.17 -12.06
CA ASP A 17 -21.07 10.09 -11.88
C ASP A 17 -21.62 11.53 -11.83
N SER A 18 -22.17 11.90 -10.70
CA SER A 18 -22.42 13.29 -10.32
C SER A 18 -22.75 13.40 -8.83
N SER A 19 -21.74 13.09 -8.00
CA SER A 19 -21.66 13.68 -6.68
C SER A 19 -20.19 14.00 -6.39
N THR A 20 -19.64 14.97 -7.08
CA THR A 20 -18.73 15.92 -6.45
C THR A 20 -19.55 16.53 -5.31
N GLY A 21 -19.56 15.83 -4.19
CA GLY A 21 -19.99 16.42 -2.93
C GLY A 21 -19.09 17.63 -2.72
N ALA A 22 -19.58 18.79 -3.14
CA ALA A 22 -19.08 20.05 -2.69
C ALA A 22 -19.06 19.94 -1.18
N VAL A 23 -17.84 19.81 -0.61
CA VAL A 23 -17.62 20.08 0.80
C VAL A 23 -18.15 21.49 0.98
N ALA A 24 -19.32 21.61 1.63
CA ALA A 24 -19.89 22.88 1.99
C ALA A 24 -18.75 23.69 2.60
N SER A 25 -18.63 24.94 2.21
CA SER A 25 -17.71 25.94 2.75
C SER A 25 -18.12 26.31 4.19
N GLY A 26 -18.22 25.29 5.05
CA GLY A 26 -18.15 25.43 6.48
C GLY A 26 -16.69 25.75 6.82
N SER A 27 -16.44 26.70 7.68
CA SER A 27 -15.12 27.04 8.19
C SER A 27 -14.39 25.72 8.55
N VAL A 28 -13.31 25.41 7.82
CA VAL A 28 -12.47 24.25 8.13
C VAL A 28 -12.00 24.49 9.56
N ASP A 29 -12.37 23.62 10.48
CA ASP A 29 -11.88 23.67 11.86
C ASP A 29 -10.35 23.52 11.79
N THR A 30 -9.65 24.63 12.03
CA THR A 30 -8.18 24.71 11.99
C THR A 30 -7.57 24.44 13.36
N ARG A 31 -8.36 23.92 14.30
CA ARG A 31 -7.85 23.63 15.65
C ARG A 31 -6.67 22.66 15.57
N ARG A 32 -5.58 23.04 16.25
CA ARG A 32 -4.43 22.16 16.45
C ARG A 32 -4.85 20.93 17.24
N LEU A 33 -4.57 19.73 16.69
CA LEU A 33 -4.81 18.44 17.33
C LEU A 33 -3.50 17.84 17.84
N ARG A 34 -3.58 17.12 18.95
CA ARG A 34 -2.55 16.18 19.41
C ARG A 34 -2.89 14.81 18.82
N VAL A 35 -2.06 14.34 17.90
CA VAL A 35 -2.28 13.12 17.13
C VAL A 35 -1.26 12.05 17.55
N ALA A 36 -1.73 10.88 18.00
CA ALA A 36 -0.87 9.71 18.18
C ALA A 36 -1.03 8.77 16.99
N LEU A 37 0.00 8.65 16.14
CA LEU A 37 0.07 7.67 15.05
C LEU A 37 0.73 6.39 15.56
N LEU A 38 0.04 5.25 15.43
CA LEU A 38 0.53 3.94 15.86
C LEU A 38 1.03 3.13 14.68
N SER A 39 2.23 2.56 14.77
CA SER A 39 2.77 1.67 13.74
C SER A 39 3.51 0.50 14.38
N TYR A 40 3.00 -0.70 14.21
CA TYR A 40 3.62 -1.87 14.83
C TYR A 40 4.95 -2.28 14.17
N ARG A 41 5.16 -1.90 12.91
CA ARG A 41 6.35 -2.16 12.11
C ARG A 41 6.56 -1.08 11.07
N SER A 42 7.75 -0.50 10.99
CA SER A 42 8.06 0.56 10.02
C SER A 42 9.45 0.35 9.43
N LYS A 43 9.57 -0.50 8.40
CA LYS A 43 10.84 -0.59 7.64
C LYS A 43 11.09 0.74 6.94
N VAL A 44 12.33 1.25 7.03
CA VAL A 44 12.70 2.60 6.58
C VAL A 44 12.59 2.75 5.05
N HIS A 45 13.09 1.77 4.30
CA HIS A 45 13.23 1.86 2.84
C HIS A 45 12.39 0.86 2.06
N SER A 46 11.63 -0.01 2.73
CA SER A 46 10.80 -1.02 2.08
C SER A 46 9.50 -1.25 2.82
N GLY A 47 8.41 -1.26 2.07
CA GLY A 47 7.07 -1.48 2.61
C GLY A 47 6.30 -0.18 2.82
N GLY A 48 5.09 -0.11 2.25
CA GLY A 48 4.26 1.09 2.20
C GLY A 48 3.89 1.68 3.57
N GLN A 49 3.88 0.89 4.65
CA GLN A 49 3.49 1.38 5.99
C GLN A 49 4.52 2.32 6.62
N GLY A 50 5.83 2.04 6.47
CA GLY A 50 6.90 2.91 6.99
C GLY A 50 6.96 4.24 6.26
N VAL A 51 6.89 4.20 4.93
CA VAL A 51 6.82 5.38 4.06
C VAL A 51 5.59 6.24 4.39
N TYR A 52 4.43 5.61 4.56
CA TYR A 52 3.19 6.30 4.94
C TYR A 52 3.33 7.04 6.28
N ILE A 53 3.83 6.38 7.31
CA ILE A 53 4.00 6.98 8.65
C ILE A 53 4.98 8.15 8.61
N ARG A 54 6.12 8.01 7.93
CA ARG A 54 7.13 9.06 7.80
C ARG A 54 6.53 10.32 7.19
N HIS A 55 5.95 10.19 6.01
CA HIS A 55 5.46 11.36 5.27
C HIS A 55 4.18 11.94 5.86
N LEU A 56 3.22 11.12 6.27
CA LEU A 56 1.99 11.62 6.89
C LEU A 56 2.29 12.37 8.18
N SER A 57 3.17 11.84 9.05
CA SER A 57 3.52 12.50 10.30
C SER A 57 4.20 13.85 10.08
N ARG A 58 5.12 13.92 9.09
CA ARG A 58 5.78 15.18 8.68
C ARG A 58 4.77 16.22 8.24
N GLU A 59 3.87 15.86 7.32
CA GLU A 59 2.92 16.81 6.76
C GLU A 59 1.85 17.24 7.78
N LEU A 60 1.38 16.33 8.65
CA LEU A 60 0.49 16.70 9.74
C LEU A 60 1.16 17.69 10.71
N ALA A 61 2.45 17.50 11.02
CA ALA A 61 3.22 18.44 11.83
C ALA A 61 3.40 19.79 11.10
N ALA A 62 3.65 19.79 9.79
CA ALA A 62 3.73 20.98 8.96
C ALA A 62 2.37 21.73 8.83
N LEU A 63 1.24 21.03 9.01
CA LEU A 63 -0.10 21.62 9.16
C LEU A 63 -0.35 22.24 10.54
N GLY A 64 0.60 22.12 11.48
CA GLY A 64 0.52 22.69 12.81
C GLY A 64 0.00 21.77 13.90
N HIS A 65 -0.28 20.48 13.59
CA HIS A 65 -0.68 19.49 14.59
C HIS A 65 0.52 19.04 15.45
N ASP A 66 0.25 18.64 16.69
CA ASP A 66 1.26 18.01 17.57
C ASP A 66 1.23 16.49 17.33
N VAL A 67 2.23 15.97 16.62
CA VAL A 67 2.25 14.59 16.16
C VAL A 67 3.26 13.75 16.93
N GLU A 68 2.78 12.67 17.51
CA GLU A 68 3.60 11.63 18.12
C GLU A 68 3.43 10.32 17.35
N VAL A 69 4.53 9.74 16.88
CA VAL A 69 4.58 8.39 16.32
C VAL A 69 4.98 7.42 17.42
N ILE A 70 4.11 6.46 17.71
CA ILE A 70 4.38 5.37 18.66
C ILE A 70 4.63 4.12 17.84
N SER A 71 5.86 3.59 17.87
CA SER A 71 6.25 2.49 16.98
C SER A 71 6.91 1.33 17.71
N GLY A 72 6.62 0.10 17.21
CA GLY A 72 7.42 -1.10 17.47
C GLY A 72 8.60 -1.23 16.50
N PRO A 73 9.56 -2.15 16.77
CA PRO A 73 10.68 -2.41 15.87
C PRO A 73 10.22 -3.16 14.59
N PRO A 74 10.89 -2.94 13.44
CA PRO A 74 11.89 -1.91 13.20
C PRO A 74 11.28 -0.51 13.25
N TYR A 75 11.99 0.42 13.90
CA TYR A 75 11.49 1.77 14.10
C TYR A 75 11.61 2.60 12.83
N PRO A 76 10.65 3.54 12.58
CA PRO A 76 10.76 4.46 11.46
C PRO A 76 11.87 5.49 11.68
N GLU A 77 12.46 5.96 10.59
CA GLU A 77 13.17 7.22 10.55
C GLU A 77 12.17 8.33 10.24
N LEU A 78 12.05 9.29 11.16
CA LEU A 78 11.13 10.40 10.99
C LEU A 78 11.87 11.66 10.55
N ASP A 79 11.21 12.44 9.70
CA ASP A 79 11.65 13.79 9.37
C ASP A 79 11.45 14.73 10.58
N PRO A 80 12.09 15.94 10.62
CA PRO A 80 11.89 16.90 11.71
C PRO A 80 10.41 17.28 11.91
N GLY A 81 10.00 17.43 13.16
CA GLY A 81 8.66 17.85 13.58
C GLY A 81 7.95 16.81 14.46
N PRO A 82 7.63 15.60 13.97
CA PRO A 82 7.00 14.58 14.79
C PRO A 82 7.93 14.01 15.87
N ARG A 83 7.36 13.64 17.01
CA ARG A 83 8.09 12.94 18.08
C ARG A 83 7.99 11.43 17.88
N LEU A 84 9.06 10.67 18.15
CA LEU A 84 9.07 9.21 18.13
C LEU A 84 9.10 8.63 19.55
N THR A 85 8.08 7.88 19.90
CA THR A 85 8.03 7.02 21.09
C THR A 85 8.25 5.57 20.69
N ARG A 86 9.38 5.01 21.10
CA ARG A 86 9.76 3.62 20.79
C ARG A 86 9.14 2.67 21.82
N LEU A 87 8.38 1.68 21.34
CA LEU A 87 7.87 0.58 22.15
C LEU A 87 8.72 -0.67 21.93
N PRO A 88 9.57 -1.03 22.87
CA PRO A 88 10.38 -2.23 22.75
C PRO A 88 9.50 -3.49 22.74
N SER A 89 9.89 -4.48 21.94
CA SER A 89 9.33 -5.83 21.90
C SER A 89 10.46 -6.84 21.90
N LEU A 90 10.15 -8.12 21.84
CA LEU A 90 11.16 -9.17 21.68
C LEU A 90 11.81 -9.15 20.29
N ASP A 91 11.20 -8.43 19.32
CA ASP A 91 11.69 -8.34 17.94
C ASP A 91 12.02 -9.71 17.34
N LEU A 92 11.03 -10.61 17.41
CA LEU A 92 11.19 -12.04 17.07
C LEU A 92 11.46 -12.29 15.59
N TYR A 93 11.18 -11.31 14.73
CA TYR A 93 11.31 -11.42 13.27
C TYR A 93 12.36 -10.46 12.70
N ARG A 94 13.33 -10.06 13.51
CA ARG A 94 14.43 -9.20 13.06
C ARG A 94 15.33 -9.92 12.06
N GLU A 95 15.81 -9.20 11.08
CA GLU A 95 16.85 -9.69 10.18
C GLU A 95 18.24 -9.51 10.82
N PRO A 96 19.20 -10.43 10.60
CA PRO A 96 19.13 -11.64 9.76
C PRO A 96 18.63 -12.90 10.48
N ASP A 97 18.12 -12.80 11.70
CA ASP A 97 17.74 -13.93 12.58
C ASP A 97 16.22 -13.94 12.86
N PRO A 98 15.38 -14.26 11.85
CA PRO A 98 13.95 -14.40 12.05
C PRO A 98 13.63 -15.64 12.89
N PHE A 99 12.59 -15.55 13.73
CA PHE A 99 12.19 -16.59 14.70
C PHE A 99 13.22 -16.86 15.81
N ARG A 100 13.97 -15.83 16.18
CA ARG A 100 14.98 -15.89 17.23
C ARG A 100 14.40 -16.38 18.57
N ILE A 101 15.25 -17.03 19.37
CA ILE A 101 14.93 -17.37 20.76
C ILE A 101 15.49 -16.25 21.66
N PRO A 102 14.63 -15.44 22.32
CA PRO A 102 15.08 -14.36 23.20
C PRO A 102 15.79 -14.91 24.44
N HIS A 103 16.76 -14.16 24.94
CA HIS A 103 17.35 -14.46 26.25
C HIS A 103 16.31 -14.17 27.35
N TRP A 104 16.33 -14.96 28.45
CA TRP A 104 15.34 -14.83 29.54
C TRP A 104 15.23 -13.41 30.14
N ARG A 105 16.34 -12.65 30.15
CA ARG A 105 16.38 -11.25 30.60
C ARG A 105 15.63 -10.25 29.70
N GLU A 106 15.29 -10.65 28.50
CA GLU A 106 14.51 -9.81 27.56
C GLU A 106 13.01 -9.81 27.89
N PHE A 107 12.54 -10.80 28.66
CA PHE A 107 11.16 -10.90 29.11
C PHE A 107 10.91 -9.93 30.26
N ARG A 108 10.40 -8.73 29.97
CA ARG A 108 10.15 -7.64 30.92
C ARG A 108 8.70 -7.53 31.35
N SER A 109 7.79 -8.22 30.67
CA SER A 109 6.35 -8.15 30.90
C SER A 109 5.64 -9.43 30.49
N ALA A 110 4.42 -9.63 30.99
CA ALA A 110 3.57 -10.74 30.55
C ALA A 110 3.24 -10.67 29.03
N ILE A 111 3.29 -9.47 28.41
CA ILE A 111 3.10 -9.31 26.97
C ILE A 111 4.25 -9.96 26.19
N ASP A 112 5.47 -9.91 26.72
CA ASP A 112 6.64 -10.55 26.09
C ASP A 112 6.52 -12.08 26.12
N ILE A 113 6.04 -12.62 27.25
CA ILE A 113 5.76 -14.07 27.39
C ILE A 113 4.68 -14.49 26.39
N LEU A 114 3.59 -13.71 26.27
CA LEU A 114 2.52 -13.94 25.29
C LEU A 114 3.05 -13.90 23.86
N GLU A 115 3.90 -12.91 23.53
CA GLU A 115 4.50 -12.74 22.21
C GLU A 115 5.31 -13.98 21.80
N PHE A 116 6.18 -14.45 22.68
CA PHE A 116 6.99 -15.64 22.45
C PHE A 116 6.13 -16.92 22.35
N ALA A 117 5.17 -17.11 23.24
CA ALA A 117 4.29 -18.27 23.23
C ALA A 117 3.45 -18.34 21.94
N MET A 118 2.97 -17.21 21.43
CA MET A 118 2.25 -17.14 20.16
C MET A 118 3.16 -17.53 18.99
N MET A 119 4.41 -17.04 18.95
CA MET A 119 5.39 -17.44 17.93
C MET A 119 5.66 -18.96 17.97
N CYS A 120 5.90 -19.54 19.14
CA CYS A 120 6.10 -20.98 19.32
C CYS A 120 4.92 -21.82 18.83
N THR A 121 3.73 -21.24 18.76
CA THR A 121 2.52 -21.89 18.23
C THR A 121 2.21 -21.53 16.78
N ALA A 122 3.19 -21.03 16.03
CA ALA A 122 3.09 -20.61 14.63
C ALA A 122 2.02 -19.53 14.36
N SER A 123 1.74 -18.68 15.35
CA SER A 123 0.86 -17.51 15.20
C SER A 123 1.70 -16.25 15.08
N PHE A 124 1.23 -15.25 14.33
CA PHE A 124 1.90 -13.95 14.21
C PHE A 124 1.44 -13.02 15.34
N PRO A 125 2.28 -12.72 16.36
CA PRO A 125 1.87 -12.03 17.59
C PRO A 125 1.86 -10.51 17.49
N GLU A 126 2.69 -9.91 16.63
CA GLU A 126 3.00 -8.48 16.67
C GLU A 126 1.77 -7.56 16.70
N PRO A 127 0.71 -7.76 15.88
CA PRO A 127 -0.45 -6.87 15.94
C PRO A 127 -1.14 -6.86 17.31
N LEU A 128 -1.25 -8.01 17.96
CA LEU A 128 -1.85 -8.09 19.28
C LEU A 128 -0.95 -7.45 20.35
N THR A 129 0.29 -7.88 20.42
CA THR A 129 1.21 -7.48 21.51
C THR A 129 1.61 -6.01 21.42
N PHE A 130 1.83 -5.47 20.21
CA PHE A 130 2.03 -4.05 20.00
C PHE A 130 0.80 -3.24 20.45
N SER A 131 -0.40 -3.64 20.06
CA SER A 131 -1.62 -2.95 20.47
C SER A 131 -1.82 -2.91 21.98
N LEU A 132 -1.45 -3.97 22.71
CA LEU A 132 -1.51 -4.02 24.17
C LEU A 132 -0.44 -3.13 24.81
N ARG A 133 0.78 -3.07 24.25
CA ARG A 133 1.83 -2.17 24.71
C ARG A 133 1.46 -0.71 24.51
N SER A 134 0.95 -0.35 23.32
CA SER A 134 0.51 1.02 23.01
C SER A 134 -0.66 1.44 23.90
N TRP A 135 -1.65 0.58 24.13
CA TRP A 135 -2.72 0.84 25.10
C TRP A 135 -2.17 1.16 26.48
N ARG A 136 -1.28 0.30 27.03
CA ARG A 136 -0.69 0.55 28.37
C ARG A 136 0.06 1.87 28.46
N VAL A 137 0.83 2.23 27.43
CA VAL A 137 1.56 3.50 27.41
C VAL A 137 0.60 4.69 27.37
N LEU A 138 -0.44 4.63 26.53
CA LEU A 138 -1.38 5.72 26.38
C LEU A 138 -2.22 5.96 27.63
N VAL A 139 -2.79 4.90 28.24
CA VAL A 139 -3.70 5.05 29.39
C VAL A 139 -3.00 5.35 30.71
N ASN A 140 -1.70 5.02 30.82
CA ASN A 140 -0.93 5.33 32.02
C ASN A 140 -0.38 6.76 32.05
N ARG A 141 -0.59 7.54 30.99
CA ARG A 141 -0.25 8.97 30.97
C ARG A 141 -1.27 9.79 31.76
N PRO A 142 -0.86 10.92 32.34
CA PRO A 142 -1.80 11.92 32.86
C PRO A 142 -2.81 12.33 31.75
N ARG A 143 -4.08 12.52 32.10
CA ARG A 143 -5.14 12.80 31.11
C ARG A 143 -4.89 14.07 30.30
N GLU A 144 -4.26 15.08 30.90
CA GLU A 144 -3.86 16.32 30.24
C GLU A 144 -2.84 16.11 29.10
N SER A 145 -2.10 14.99 29.11
CA SER A 145 -1.14 14.61 28.07
C SER A 145 -1.69 13.60 27.05
N TRP A 146 -2.99 13.29 27.16
CA TRP A 146 -3.61 12.38 26.19
C TRP A 146 -3.70 13.02 24.81
N PRO A 147 -3.52 12.23 23.73
CA PRO A 147 -3.81 12.72 22.38
C PRO A 147 -5.31 12.99 22.20
N ASP A 148 -5.64 13.93 21.33
CA ASP A 148 -7.03 14.20 20.95
C ASP A 148 -7.57 13.07 20.05
N ILE A 149 -6.67 12.40 19.31
CA ILE A 149 -7.00 11.23 18.47
C ILE A 149 -5.83 10.25 18.40
N VAL A 150 -6.16 8.97 18.42
CA VAL A 150 -5.23 7.85 18.19
C VAL A 150 -5.54 7.25 16.82
N HIS A 151 -4.58 7.28 15.92
CA HIS A 151 -4.70 6.72 14.57
C HIS A 151 -3.83 5.47 14.45
N ASP A 152 -4.48 4.32 14.34
CA ASP A 152 -3.85 3.01 14.19
C ASP A 152 -3.52 2.71 12.72
N ASN A 153 -2.24 2.54 12.41
CA ASN A 153 -1.80 2.18 11.07
C ASN A 153 -1.84 0.66 10.87
N GLN A 154 -3.03 0.14 10.61
CA GLN A 154 -3.33 -1.26 10.27
C GLN A 154 -2.90 -2.31 11.31
N THR A 155 -2.70 -1.95 12.58
CA THR A 155 -2.45 -2.95 13.64
C THR A 155 -3.72 -3.74 13.92
N LEU A 156 -4.84 -3.03 14.16
CA LEU A 156 -6.18 -3.58 14.43
C LEU A 156 -6.16 -4.67 15.52
N GLY A 157 -5.34 -4.46 16.55
CA GLY A 157 -5.25 -5.34 17.70
C GLY A 157 -6.27 -4.99 18.78
N TYR A 158 -6.57 -5.93 19.68
CA TYR A 158 -7.55 -5.71 20.77
C TYR A 158 -7.18 -4.55 21.71
N GLY A 159 -5.90 -4.17 21.81
CA GLY A 159 -5.48 -2.98 22.53
C GLY A 159 -6.16 -1.69 22.04
N MET A 160 -6.54 -1.61 20.76
CA MET A 160 -7.28 -0.47 20.23
C MET A 160 -8.67 -0.34 20.85
N LEU A 161 -9.37 -1.45 21.07
CA LEU A 161 -10.67 -1.45 21.76
C LEU A 161 -10.53 -1.10 23.25
N LEU A 162 -9.43 -1.53 23.88
CA LEU A 162 -9.14 -1.15 25.28
C LEU A 162 -8.81 0.34 25.38
N THR A 163 -8.05 0.90 24.44
CA THR A 163 -7.74 2.34 24.35
C THR A 163 -9.02 3.15 24.23
N ARG A 164 -9.92 2.71 23.33
CA ARG A 164 -11.24 3.35 23.16
C ARG A 164 -12.10 3.24 24.43
N LYS A 165 -12.15 2.07 25.06
CA LYS A 165 -12.89 1.87 26.32
C LYS A 165 -12.38 2.75 27.47
N ALA A 166 -11.11 3.13 27.44
CA ALA A 166 -10.52 4.07 28.39
C ALA A 166 -10.95 5.54 28.15
N GLY A 167 -11.57 5.84 27.00
CA GLY A 167 -12.08 7.17 26.64
C GLY A 167 -11.21 7.92 25.60
N LEU A 168 -10.21 7.27 25.01
CA LEU A 168 -9.43 7.86 23.92
C LEU A 168 -10.11 7.61 22.56
N PRO A 169 -10.29 8.64 21.72
CA PRO A 169 -10.75 8.47 20.35
C PRO A 169 -9.78 7.64 19.52
N VAL A 170 -10.26 6.54 18.91
CA VAL A 170 -9.45 5.64 18.10
C VAL A 170 -10.04 5.47 16.72
N VAL A 171 -9.24 5.73 15.71
CA VAL A 171 -9.52 5.48 14.29
C VAL A 171 -8.40 4.62 13.68
N ALA A 172 -8.61 4.06 12.51
CA ALA A 172 -7.58 3.23 11.86
C ALA A 172 -7.51 3.47 10.36
N THR A 173 -6.30 3.30 9.79
CA THR A 173 -6.10 3.09 8.34
C THR A 173 -5.91 1.62 8.06
N VAL A 174 -6.56 1.11 7.01
CA VAL A 174 -6.35 -0.23 6.44
C VAL A 174 -5.88 -0.07 4.99
N HIS A 175 -4.61 -0.36 4.74
CA HIS A 175 -4.02 -0.21 3.40
C HIS A 175 -4.41 -1.32 2.45
N HIS A 176 -4.41 -2.56 2.96
CA HIS A 176 -4.69 -3.75 2.17
C HIS A 176 -5.26 -4.84 3.07
N PRO A 177 -6.36 -5.50 2.69
CA PRO A 177 -6.84 -6.66 3.42
C PRO A 177 -5.93 -7.87 3.13
N ILE A 178 -5.02 -8.19 4.06
CA ILE A 178 -4.10 -9.35 4.01
C ILE A 178 -4.87 -10.68 3.81
N ALA A 179 -6.19 -10.65 3.88
CA ALA A 179 -7.06 -11.79 3.58
C ALA A 179 -6.91 -12.28 2.11
N VAL A 180 -6.52 -11.41 1.19
CA VAL A 180 -6.22 -11.78 -0.22
C VAL A 180 -4.97 -12.65 -0.26
N ASP A 181 -3.89 -12.24 0.41
CA ASP A 181 -2.63 -12.98 0.47
C ASP A 181 -2.85 -14.37 1.07
N ARG A 182 -3.60 -14.45 2.19
CA ARG A 182 -3.96 -15.73 2.81
C ARG A 182 -4.69 -16.67 1.85
N ARG A 183 -5.63 -16.14 1.04
CA ARG A 183 -6.36 -16.97 0.07
C ARG A 183 -5.43 -17.57 -0.96
N LEU A 184 -4.52 -16.77 -1.49
CA LEU A 184 -3.56 -17.20 -2.52
C LEU A 184 -2.57 -18.22 -1.96
N GLU A 185 -2.01 -17.98 -0.77
CA GLU A 185 -1.11 -18.93 -0.13
C GLU A 185 -1.80 -20.27 0.18
N LEU A 186 -3.04 -20.22 0.66
CA LEU A 186 -3.82 -21.44 0.92
C LEU A 186 -4.16 -22.20 -0.37
N ALA A 187 -4.44 -21.49 -1.47
CA ALA A 187 -4.73 -22.12 -2.77
C ALA A 187 -3.47 -22.80 -3.36
N ALA A 188 -2.29 -22.24 -3.15
CA ALA A 188 -1.02 -22.79 -3.61
C ALA A 188 -0.45 -23.90 -2.70
N ALA A 189 -0.94 -24.02 -1.46
CA ALA A 189 -0.37 -24.89 -0.44
C ALA A 189 -0.97 -26.31 -0.47
N THR A 190 -0.11 -27.32 -0.27
CA THR A 190 -0.56 -28.69 0.03
C THR A 190 -1.32 -28.76 1.35
N LEU A 191 -2.19 -29.75 1.54
CA LEU A 191 -3.03 -29.89 2.75
C LEU A 191 -2.24 -29.82 4.06
N ARG A 192 -1.05 -30.41 4.11
CA ARG A 192 -0.17 -30.37 5.30
C ARG A 192 0.34 -28.96 5.60
N LYS A 193 0.62 -28.15 4.58
CA LYS A 193 1.09 -26.77 4.72
C LYS A 193 -0.03 -25.77 5.04
N GLN A 194 -1.29 -26.14 4.83
CA GLN A 194 -2.42 -25.24 5.13
C GLN A 194 -2.61 -24.97 6.64
N ILE A 195 -2.26 -25.92 7.52
CA ILE A 195 -2.42 -25.75 8.98
C ILE A 195 -1.55 -24.61 9.51
N PRO A 196 -0.21 -24.61 9.30
CA PRO A 196 0.63 -23.49 9.74
C PRO A 196 0.23 -22.14 9.07
N ILE A 197 -0.14 -22.13 7.81
CA ILE A 197 -0.64 -20.91 7.14
C ILE A 197 -1.88 -20.38 7.84
N ARG A 198 -2.88 -21.21 8.12
CA ARG A 198 -4.09 -20.79 8.84
C ARG A 198 -3.79 -20.27 10.24
N ARG A 199 -2.81 -20.83 10.93
CA ARG A 199 -2.37 -20.35 12.25
C ARG A 199 -1.63 -19.02 12.14
N TRP A 200 -0.71 -18.90 11.20
CA TRP A 200 -0.01 -17.65 10.92
C TRP A 200 -0.98 -16.51 10.70
N TYR A 201 -1.97 -16.69 9.83
CA TYR A 201 -2.97 -15.67 9.52
C TYR A 201 -4.14 -15.60 10.52
N SER A 202 -4.04 -16.25 11.70
CA SER A 202 -5.12 -16.23 12.71
C SER A 202 -5.45 -14.82 13.23
N PHE A 203 -4.47 -13.91 13.20
CA PHE A 203 -4.63 -12.52 13.60
C PHE A 203 -5.65 -11.76 12.73
N LEU A 204 -5.92 -12.17 11.50
CA LEU A 204 -6.94 -11.55 10.63
C LEU A 204 -8.35 -11.59 11.24
N ARG A 205 -8.67 -12.64 12.01
CA ARG A 205 -9.94 -12.70 12.74
C ARG A 205 -10.04 -11.61 13.81
N MET A 206 -8.93 -11.31 14.47
CA MET A 206 -8.84 -10.20 15.42
C MET A 206 -8.97 -8.88 14.69
N GLN A 207 -8.22 -8.67 13.62
CA GLN A 207 -8.27 -7.44 12.82
C GLN A 207 -9.69 -7.14 12.32
N GLY A 208 -10.39 -8.12 11.75
CA GLY A 208 -11.78 -7.95 11.32
C GLY A 208 -12.72 -7.63 12.48
N ARG A 209 -12.55 -8.26 13.66
CA ARG A 209 -13.37 -7.94 14.84
C ARG A 209 -13.13 -6.54 15.37
N VAL A 210 -11.89 -6.06 15.33
CA VAL A 210 -11.53 -4.71 15.76
C VAL A 210 -12.03 -3.69 14.75
N ALA A 211 -11.75 -3.87 13.45
CA ALA A 211 -12.18 -2.96 12.40
C ALA A 211 -13.70 -2.71 12.42
N ARG A 212 -14.51 -3.78 12.58
CA ARG A 212 -15.99 -3.64 12.71
C ARG A 212 -16.46 -2.83 13.92
N ARG A 213 -15.64 -2.72 14.96
CA ARG A 213 -15.99 -2.01 16.21
C ARG A 213 -15.42 -0.61 16.29
N LEU A 214 -14.48 -0.25 15.40
CA LEU A 214 -14.00 1.12 15.32
C LEU A 214 -15.08 2.01 14.69
N PRO A 215 -15.20 3.27 15.16
CA PRO A 215 -16.21 4.20 14.66
C PRO A 215 -15.91 4.65 13.23
N ALA A 216 -14.64 4.78 12.89
CA ALA A 216 -14.20 5.23 11.56
C ALA A 216 -12.94 4.49 11.11
N VAL A 217 -12.91 4.13 9.83
CA VAL A 217 -11.80 3.44 9.16
C VAL A 217 -11.46 4.16 7.87
N LEU A 218 -10.19 4.47 7.68
CA LEU A 218 -9.66 5.05 6.45
C LEU A 218 -9.05 3.94 5.59
N THR A 219 -9.18 4.07 4.27
CA THR A 219 -8.50 3.20 3.31
C THR A 219 -8.01 4.01 2.11
N VAL A 220 -7.22 3.37 1.25
CA VAL A 220 -6.41 4.07 0.24
C VAL A 220 -7.05 4.16 -1.15
N SER A 221 -8.13 3.39 -1.41
CA SER A 221 -8.84 3.37 -2.70
C SER A 221 -10.26 2.84 -2.54
N GLN A 222 -11.12 3.05 -3.54
CA GLN A 222 -12.46 2.45 -3.58
C GLN A 222 -12.37 0.93 -3.76
N SER A 223 -11.39 0.44 -4.52
CA SER A 223 -11.13 -1.00 -4.63
C SER A 223 -10.79 -1.61 -3.27
N SER A 224 -9.84 -1.05 -2.53
CA SER A 224 -9.51 -1.51 -1.18
C SER A 224 -10.70 -1.38 -0.22
N ARG A 225 -11.53 -0.33 -0.36
CA ARG A 225 -12.76 -0.18 0.44
C ARG A 225 -13.72 -1.34 0.21
N ALA A 226 -13.96 -1.72 -1.04
CA ALA A 226 -14.83 -2.86 -1.37
C ALA A 226 -14.30 -4.18 -0.80
N ASP A 227 -12.99 -4.40 -0.89
CA ASP A 227 -12.32 -5.59 -0.35
C ASP A 227 -12.38 -5.65 1.18
N ILE A 228 -12.23 -4.52 1.87
CA ILE A 228 -12.32 -4.44 3.34
C ILE A 228 -13.75 -4.69 3.81
N ILE A 229 -14.75 -4.11 3.13
CA ILE A 229 -16.17 -4.37 3.41
C ILE A 229 -16.46 -5.87 3.29
N THR A 230 -15.99 -6.50 2.21
CA THR A 230 -16.20 -7.93 1.97
C THR A 230 -15.43 -8.82 2.95
N SER A 231 -14.16 -8.48 3.26
CA SER A 231 -13.28 -9.34 4.05
C SER A 231 -13.43 -9.16 5.56
N PHE A 232 -13.70 -7.94 6.01
CA PHE A 232 -13.81 -7.58 7.43
C PHE A 232 -15.23 -7.24 7.86
N GLU A 233 -16.18 -7.17 6.93
CA GLU A 233 -17.59 -6.81 7.18
C GLU A 233 -17.73 -5.46 7.90
N VAL A 234 -16.87 -4.49 7.55
CA VAL A 234 -16.97 -3.11 8.06
C VAL A 234 -18.13 -2.42 7.37
N GLN A 235 -18.93 -1.65 8.11
CA GLN A 235 -20.02 -0.88 7.54
C GLN A 235 -19.50 0.20 6.59
N ALA A 236 -20.14 0.32 5.43
CA ALA A 236 -19.66 1.18 4.34
C ALA A 236 -19.66 2.68 4.71
N ASP A 237 -20.57 3.12 5.58
CA ASP A 237 -20.71 4.48 6.11
C ASP A 237 -19.58 4.88 7.07
N ARG A 238 -18.89 3.90 7.67
CA ARG A 238 -17.72 4.13 8.54
C ARG A 238 -16.41 4.20 7.78
N MET A 239 -16.44 4.03 6.47
CA MET A 239 -15.23 3.96 5.66
C MET A 239 -15.04 5.21 4.79
N THR A 240 -13.89 5.85 4.95
CA THR A 240 -13.45 6.99 4.14
C THR A 240 -12.25 6.59 3.30
N VAL A 241 -12.18 7.11 2.07
CA VAL A 241 -11.04 6.89 1.17
C VAL A 241 -10.17 8.12 1.13
N VAL A 242 -8.91 7.96 1.55
CA VAL A 242 -7.84 8.94 1.38
C VAL A 242 -6.67 8.22 0.71
N PRO A 243 -6.27 8.60 -0.51
CA PRO A 243 -5.22 7.93 -1.25
C PRO A 243 -3.86 8.06 -0.57
N LEU A 244 -2.87 7.28 -1.03
CA LEU A 244 -1.49 7.46 -0.63
C LEU A 244 -0.86 8.63 -1.38
N GLY A 245 0.18 9.20 -0.80
CA GLY A 245 0.99 10.25 -1.40
C GLY A 245 2.29 9.75 -2.01
N VAL A 246 2.93 10.64 -2.75
CA VAL A 246 4.30 10.48 -3.25
C VAL A 246 5.12 11.74 -2.92
N ALA A 247 6.41 11.59 -2.72
CA ALA A 247 7.36 12.68 -2.57
C ALA A 247 7.60 13.37 -3.94
N HIS A 248 6.66 14.20 -4.36
CA HIS A 248 6.62 14.84 -5.67
C HIS A 248 7.75 15.84 -5.93
N ASP A 249 8.45 16.24 -4.90
CA ASP A 249 9.66 17.06 -4.86
C ASP A 249 10.94 16.23 -5.10
N VAL A 250 10.88 14.93 -4.87
CA VAL A 250 11.94 13.95 -5.14
C VAL A 250 11.68 13.27 -6.49
N PHE A 251 10.48 12.73 -6.69
CA PHE A 251 10.05 12.16 -7.95
C PHE A 251 9.66 13.30 -8.91
N VAL A 252 10.62 13.77 -9.70
CA VAL A 252 10.48 14.91 -10.61
C VAL A 252 10.67 14.49 -12.07
N PRO A 253 10.15 15.27 -13.03
CA PRO A 253 10.37 15.00 -14.45
C PRO A 253 11.84 14.96 -14.83
N PRO A 254 12.22 14.23 -15.90
CA PRO A 254 13.60 14.13 -16.33
C PRO A 254 14.16 15.46 -16.85
N SER A 255 15.44 15.71 -16.59
CA SER A 255 16.22 16.79 -17.19
C SER A 255 17.02 16.35 -18.41
N GLN A 256 17.09 15.03 -18.66
CA GLN A 256 17.82 14.42 -19.77
C GLN A 256 16.84 13.65 -20.67
N PRO A 257 17.18 13.46 -21.95
CA PRO A 257 16.40 12.60 -22.84
C PRO A 257 16.26 11.18 -22.29
N ARG A 258 15.12 10.57 -22.53
CA ARG A 258 14.87 9.17 -22.17
C ARG A 258 15.69 8.23 -23.03
N VAL A 259 16.00 7.04 -22.51
CA VAL A 259 16.73 6.02 -23.27
C VAL A 259 15.77 5.31 -24.23
N PRO A 260 16.01 5.37 -25.55
CA PRO A 260 15.13 4.72 -26.53
C PRO A 260 14.97 3.22 -26.26
N GLY A 261 13.75 2.72 -26.35
CA GLY A 261 13.41 1.31 -26.14
C GLY A 261 13.47 0.84 -24.68
N ARG A 262 13.77 1.72 -23.70
CA ARG A 262 13.80 1.33 -22.30
C ARG A 262 12.40 1.26 -21.71
N ILE A 263 12.03 0.07 -21.26
CA ILE A 263 10.80 -0.23 -20.52
C ILE A 263 11.18 -0.46 -19.05
N VAL A 264 10.48 0.16 -18.12
CA VAL A 264 10.71 -0.05 -16.68
C VAL A 264 9.44 -0.59 -16.02
N ALA A 265 9.60 -1.59 -15.15
CA ALA A 265 8.51 -2.11 -14.31
C ALA A 265 8.98 -2.30 -12.88
N THR A 266 8.11 -2.03 -11.92
CA THR A 266 8.33 -2.35 -10.51
C THR A 266 7.52 -3.60 -10.16
N ALA A 267 8.20 -4.73 -10.06
CA ALA A 267 7.55 -6.01 -9.76
C ALA A 267 8.50 -6.89 -8.95
N SER A 268 8.06 -7.36 -7.79
CA SER A 268 8.76 -8.46 -7.13
C SER A 268 8.59 -9.70 -7.98
N ALA A 269 9.72 -10.25 -8.46
CA ALA A 269 9.70 -11.50 -9.22
C ALA A 269 9.07 -12.62 -8.37
N ASP A 270 8.40 -13.54 -9.04
CA ASP A 270 7.70 -14.68 -8.42
C ASP A 270 6.55 -14.32 -7.45
N VAL A 271 6.06 -13.08 -7.48
CA VAL A 271 4.75 -12.71 -6.94
C VAL A 271 3.75 -12.67 -8.09
N PRO A 272 2.90 -13.72 -8.24
CA PRO A 272 2.02 -13.85 -9.41
C PRO A 272 1.13 -12.63 -9.65
N LEU A 273 0.68 -11.98 -8.56
CA LEU A 273 -0.17 -10.79 -8.64
C LEU A 273 0.50 -9.57 -9.30
N LYS A 274 1.82 -9.57 -9.44
CA LYS A 274 2.55 -8.47 -10.08
C LYS A 274 2.64 -8.58 -11.61
N GLY A 275 2.12 -9.66 -12.20
CA GLY A 275 1.92 -9.80 -13.64
C GLY A 275 3.21 -9.80 -14.48
N LEU A 276 4.35 -10.20 -13.90
CA LEU A 276 5.64 -10.11 -14.60
C LEU A 276 5.73 -11.09 -15.79
N VAL A 277 5.17 -12.29 -15.68
CA VAL A 277 5.21 -13.27 -16.79
C VAL A 277 4.49 -12.74 -18.05
N PRO A 278 3.24 -12.21 -18.00
CA PRO A 278 2.63 -11.52 -19.13
C PRO A 278 3.47 -10.37 -19.71
N LEU A 279 4.16 -9.60 -18.86
CA LEU A 279 5.05 -8.54 -19.33
C LEU A 279 6.28 -9.09 -20.08
N LEU A 280 6.86 -10.19 -19.60
CA LEU A 280 7.96 -10.87 -20.31
C LEU A 280 7.52 -11.37 -21.68
N GLU A 281 6.32 -11.94 -21.79
CA GLU A 281 5.75 -12.38 -23.07
C GLU A 281 5.50 -11.19 -24.02
N ALA A 282 4.97 -10.07 -23.52
CA ALA A 282 4.84 -8.84 -24.28
C ALA A 282 6.20 -8.28 -24.74
N THR A 283 7.21 -8.32 -23.87
CA THR A 283 8.58 -7.88 -24.21
C THR A 283 9.21 -8.77 -25.30
N ALA A 284 8.98 -10.07 -25.24
CA ALA A 284 9.44 -10.99 -26.29
C ALA A 284 8.82 -10.67 -27.66
N SER A 285 7.51 -10.35 -27.68
CA SER A 285 6.83 -9.93 -28.90
C SER A 285 7.40 -8.63 -29.45
N LEU A 286 7.59 -7.62 -28.62
CA LEU A 286 8.16 -6.33 -29.04
C LEU A 286 9.60 -6.46 -29.57
N ARG A 287 10.40 -7.32 -28.95
CA ARG A 287 11.79 -7.55 -29.35
C ARG A 287 11.93 -8.16 -30.75
N ALA A 288 10.91 -8.83 -31.25
CA ALA A 288 10.92 -9.38 -32.60
C ALA A 288 11.05 -8.29 -33.68
N ASP A 289 10.49 -7.08 -33.39
CA ASP A 289 10.37 -5.99 -34.35
C ASP A 289 11.31 -4.82 -34.05
N ARG A 290 11.80 -4.71 -32.82
CA ARG A 290 12.60 -3.51 -32.39
C ARG A 290 13.54 -3.83 -31.21
N PRO A 291 14.63 -3.09 -31.04
CA PRO A 291 15.45 -3.19 -29.82
C PRO A 291 14.69 -2.64 -28.62
N VAL A 292 14.51 -3.47 -27.59
CA VAL A 292 13.95 -3.08 -26.29
C VAL A 292 14.75 -3.63 -25.14
N GLU A 293 14.85 -2.84 -24.06
CA GLU A 293 15.43 -3.24 -22.76
C GLU A 293 14.34 -3.17 -21.70
N LEU A 294 14.02 -4.27 -21.04
CA LEU A 294 13.15 -4.28 -19.86
C LEU A 294 14.00 -4.26 -18.60
N VAL A 295 13.86 -3.20 -17.80
CA VAL A 295 14.47 -3.09 -16.47
C VAL A 295 13.39 -3.32 -15.41
N VAL A 296 13.55 -4.35 -14.61
CA VAL A 296 12.62 -4.72 -13.54
C VAL A 296 13.23 -4.35 -12.19
N VAL A 297 12.55 -3.48 -11.43
CA VAL A 297 12.91 -3.19 -10.05
C VAL A 297 12.41 -4.32 -9.16
N GLY A 298 13.32 -5.13 -8.67
CA GLY A 298 13.04 -6.31 -7.85
C GLY A 298 14.12 -7.38 -8.00
N THR A 299 13.93 -8.51 -7.32
CA THR A 299 14.84 -9.65 -7.37
C THR A 299 14.17 -10.82 -8.08
N VAL A 300 14.93 -11.61 -8.81
CA VAL A 300 14.47 -12.88 -9.41
C VAL A 300 14.99 -14.05 -8.55
N ARG A 301 14.11 -15.04 -8.33
CA ARG A 301 14.50 -16.27 -7.64
C ARG A 301 15.08 -17.25 -8.66
N GLU A 302 16.27 -17.79 -8.38
CA GLU A 302 16.84 -18.87 -9.18
C GLU A 302 15.90 -20.07 -9.22
N GLY A 303 15.65 -20.62 -10.41
CA GLY A 303 14.71 -21.71 -10.62
C GLY A 303 13.23 -21.36 -10.44
N GLY A 304 12.90 -20.08 -10.24
CA GLY A 304 11.52 -19.59 -10.16
C GLY A 304 10.84 -19.50 -11.52
N ALA A 305 9.52 -19.28 -11.50
CA ALA A 305 8.71 -19.18 -12.73
C ALA A 305 9.17 -18.04 -13.65
N THR A 306 9.64 -16.93 -13.07
CA THR A 306 10.16 -15.78 -13.81
C THR A 306 11.47 -16.12 -14.53
N ALA A 307 12.42 -16.78 -13.87
CA ALA A 307 13.68 -17.20 -14.47
C ALA A 307 13.43 -18.17 -15.63
N ALA A 308 12.57 -19.18 -15.42
CA ALA A 308 12.18 -20.12 -16.46
C ALA A 308 11.49 -19.44 -17.67
N ALA A 309 10.67 -18.40 -17.43
CA ALA A 309 10.05 -17.63 -18.49
C ALA A 309 11.08 -16.83 -19.32
N ILE A 310 12.09 -16.22 -18.67
CA ILE A 310 13.15 -15.47 -19.35
C ILE A 310 13.95 -16.39 -20.28
N GLU A 311 14.34 -17.59 -19.80
CA GLU A 311 15.06 -18.57 -20.60
C GLU A 311 14.21 -19.08 -21.78
N ARG A 312 12.97 -19.48 -21.50
CA ARG A 312 12.03 -19.99 -22.53
C ARG A 312 11.77 -18.97 -23.64
N LEU A 313 11.69 -17.68 -23.28
CA LEU A 313 11.44 -16.59 -24.21
C LEU A 313 12.71 -15.99 -24.84
N GLY A 314 13.90 -16.49 -24.47
CA GLY A 314 15.19 -15.99 -24.99
C GLY A 314 15.50 -14.55 -24.61
N LEU A 315 15.05 -14.08 -23.43
CA LEU A 315 15.13 -12.67 -23.02
C LEU A 315 16.34 -12.32 -22.16
N THR A 316 17.28 -13.24 -21.93
CA THR A 316 18.43 -13.07 -21.03
C THR A 316 19.25 -11.78 -21.30
N ALA A 317 19.40 -11.40 -22.56
CA ALA A 317 20.12 -10.18 -22.94
C ALA A 317 19.26 -8.89 -22.93
N SER A 318 17.94 -9.01 -22.78
CA SER A 318 17.00 -7.90 -22.92
C SER A 318 16.25 -7.57 -21.62
N VAL A 319 16.44 -8.38 -20.58
CA VAL A 319 15.79 -8.18 -19.26
C VAL A 319 16.86 -8.07 -18.20
N ARG A 320 16.79 -7.00 -17.42
CA ARG A 320 17.71 -6.74 -16.31
C ARG A 320 16.92 -6.47 -15.03
N PHE A 321 17.32 -7.15 -13.94
CA PHE A 321 16.78 -6.90 -12.61
C PHE A 321 17.70 -5.98 -11.83
N VAL A 322 17.11 -5.06 -11.10
CA VAL A 322 17.82 -4.15 -10.18
C VAL A 322 17.09 -4.17 -8.83
N ALA A 323 17.84 -4.30 -7.77
CA ALA A 323 17.33 -4.35 -6.39
C ALA A 323 18.12 -3.38 -5.51
N ASP A 324 17.60 -3.11 -4.33
CA ASP A 324 18.25 -2.28 -3.29
C ASP A 324 18.67 -0.89 -3.79
N LEU A 325 17.87 -0.33 -4.72
CA LEU A 325 18.09 1.01 -5.24
C LEU A 325 17.89 2.05 -4.14
N SER A 326 18.75 3.06 -4.11
CA SER A 326 18.44 4.28 -3.39
C SER A 326 17.24 4.99 -4.04
N GLU A 327 16.59 5.88 -3.29
CA GLU A 327 15.48 6.69 -3.84
C GLU A 327 15.94 7.49 -5.08
N ALA A 328 17.14 8.05 -5.04
CA ALA A 328 17.72 8.77 -6.17
C ALA A 328 17.95 7.88 -7.41
N ASP A 329 18.43 6.65 -7.23
CA ASP A 329 18.61 5.70 -8.32
C ASP A 329 17.29 5.24 -8.91
N LEU A 330 16.27 5.03 -8.06
CA LEU A 330 14.91 4.69 -8.51
C LEU A 330 14.30 5.82 -9.35
N VAL A 331 14.43 7.07 -8.89
CA VAL A 331 13.99 8.25 -9.65
C VAL A 331 14.72 8.34 -10.99
N ALA A 332 16.05 8.20 -11.00
CA ALA A 332 16.84 8.24 -12.23
C ALA A 332 16.42 7.12 -13.21
N LEU A 333 16.10 5.94 -12.69
CA LEU A 333 15.60 4.84 -13.50
C LEU A 333 14.24 5.18 -14.14
N PHE A 334 13.27 5.67 -13.37
CA PHE A 334 11.97 6.09 -13.91
C PHE A 334 12.11 7.23 -14.93
N GLN A 335 12.95 8.21 -14.67
CA GLN A 335 13.24 9.31 -15.58
C GLN A 335 13.86 8.84 -16.91
N SER A 336 14.70 7.79 -16.87
CA SER A 336 15.37 7.25 -18.05
C SER A 336 14.45 6.40 -18.94
N ALA A 337 13.32 5.93 -18.43
CA ALA A 337 12.42 5.02 -19.15
C ALA A 337 11.63 5.76 -20.25
N GLN A 338 11.58 5.21 -21.46
CA GLN A 338 10.70 5.70 -22.51
C GLN A 338 9.24 5.38 -22.19
N VAL A 339 9.00 4.24 -21.53
CA VAL A 339 7.69 3.84 -20.99
C VAL A 339 7.86 3.05 -19.70
N ALA A 340 6.99 3.28 -18.72
CA ALA A 340 6.87 2.43 -17.56
C ALA A 340 5.62 1.58 -17.65
N VAL A 341 5.67 0.40 -17.01
CA VAL A 341 4.57 -0.57 -17.04
C VAL A 341 4.21 -1.03 -15.64
N VAL A 342 2.93 -1.03 -15.30
CA VAL A 342 2.38 -1.66 -14.10
C VAL A 342 1.46 -2.80 -14.56
N PRO A 343 2.02 -4.03 -14.74
CA PRO A 343 1.29 -5.15 -15.34
C PRO A 343 0.49 -5.97 -14.34
N SER A 344 0.23 -5.44 -13.16
CA SER A 344 -0.33 -6.15 -12.02
C SER A 344 -1.67 -6.80 -12.31
N LEU A 345 -1.93 -7.98 -11.71
CA LEU A 345 -3.21 -8.67 -11.74
C LEU A 345 -4.13 -8.23 -10.58
N TYR A 346 -3.58 -7.53 -9.60
CA TYR A 346 -4.30 -6.89 -8.51
C TYR A 346 -3.44 -5.79 -7.87
N GLU A 347 -4.05 -4.65 -7.58
CA GLU A 347 -3.45 -3.56 -6.81
C GLU A 347 -4.48 -2.94 -5.85
N GLY A 348 -4.06 -2.73 -4.61
CA GLY A 348 -4.87 -2.00 -3.63
C GLY A 348 -4.77 -0.48 -3.81
N PHE A 349 -3.64 0.02 -4.37
CA PHE A 349 -3.42 1.42 -4.71
C PHE A 349 -2.42 1.56 -5.86
N SER A 350 -1.21 1.06 -5.71
CA SER A 350 -0.05 1.18 -6.59
C SER A 350 0.78 2.46 -6.42
N LEU A 351 1.66 2.46 -5.41
CA LEU A 351 2.69 3.50 -5.28
C LEU A 351 3.56 3.61 -6.54
N PRO A 352 4.03 2.50 -7.16
CA PRO A 352 4.82 2.60 -8.39
C PRO A 352 4.15 3.38 -9.52
N ALA A 353 2.83 3.24 -9.69
CA ALA A 353 2.12 4.03 -10.71
C ALA A 353 2.19 5.53 -10.42
N VAL A 354 2.00 5.92 -9.16
CA VAL A 354 2.06 7.33 -8.74
C VAL A 354 3.48 7.90 -8.83
N GLU A 355 4.49 7.11 -8.46
CA GLU A 355 5.91 7.48 -8.55
C GLU A 355 6.35 7.71 -10.02
N VAL A 356 5.96 6.81 -10.91
CA VAL A 356 6.19 6.92 -12.36
C VAL A 356 5.51 8.15 -12.93
N MET A 357 4.22 8.36 -12.61
CA MET A 357 3.49 9.56 -13.03
C MET A 357 4.12 10.84 -12.47
N ALA A 358 4.64 10.81 -11.24
CA ALA A 358 5.35 11.93 -10.65
C ALA A 358 6.61 12.31 -11.44
N CYS A 359 7.31 11.33 -12.02
CA CYS A 359 8.43 11.55 -12.94
C CYS A 359 8.00 11.96 -14.36
N ALA A 360 6.71 12.20 -14.59
CA ALA A 360 6.13 12.43 -15.93
C ALA A 360 6.50 11.33 -16.94
N THR A 361 6.78 10.10 -16.47
CA THR A 361 7.08 8.97 -17.34
C THR A 361 5.79 8.40 -17.92
N PRO A 362 5.70 8.20 -19.24
CA PRO A 362 4.53 7.60 -19.86
C PRO A 362 4.24 6.23 -19.24
N LEU A 363 2.97 5.96 -18.95
CA LEU A 363 2.57 4.77 -18.21
C LEU A 363 1.61 3.89 -19.02
N VAL A 364 1.86 2.59 -19.02
CA VAL A 364 0.91 1.55 -19.39
C VAL A 364 0.53 0.78 -18.13
N ALA A 365 -0.74 0.70 -17.80
CA ALA A 365 -1.22 0.04 -16.60
C ALA A 365 -2.38 -0.92 -16.91
N THR A 366 -2.49 -2.00 -16.16
CA THR A 366 -3.66 -2.88 -16.27
C THR A 366 -4.89 -2.24 -15.60
N THR A 367 -6.07 -2.76 -15.93
CA THR A 367 -7.34 -2.36 -15.27
C THR A 367 -7.58 -3.11 -13.96
N ALA A 368 -6.52 -3.59 -13.30
CA ALA A 368 -6.61 -4.40 -12.08
C ALA A 368 -6.78 -3.55 -10.81
N GLY A 369 -7.78 -3.92 -10.00
CA GLY A 369 -8.00 -3.31 -8.68
C GLY A 369 -8.16 -1.79 -8.73
N ALA A 370 -7.31 -1.07 -8.01
CA ALA A 370 -7.35 0.39 -7.91
C ALA A 370 -6.65 1.13 -9.07
N LEU A 371 -5.97 0.44 -9.99
CA LEU A 371 -5.20 1.11 -11.05
C LEU A 371 -6.03 2.11 -11.88
N PRO A 372 -7.25 1.79 -12.36
CA PRO A 372 -8.05 2.78 -13.09
C PRO A 372 -8.40 4.01 -12.26
N GLU A 373 -8.66 3.83 -10.96
CA GLU A 373 -8.92 4.94 -10.03
C GLU A 373 -7.68 5.83 -9.85
N VAL A 374 -6.50 5.21 -9.75
CA VAL A 374 -5.22 5.89 -9.51
C VAL A 374 -4.77 6.66 -10.74
N VAL A 375 -4.74 6.00 -11.91
CA VAL A 375 -4.19 6.60 -13.13
C VAL A 375 -5.21 7.45 -13.91
N GLY A 376 -6.52 7.30 -13.63
CA GLY A 376 -7.59 8.03 -14.32
C GLY A 376 -8.10 7.31 -15.56
N PRO A 377 -8.91 7.98 -16.40
CA PRO A 377 -9.45 7.41 -17.62
C PRO A 377 -8.38 6.94 -18.61
N ASP A 378 -8.72 5.91 -19.41
CA ASP A 378 -7.81 5.41 -20.45
C ASP A 378 -7.42 6.50 -21.45
N GLY A 379 -6.12 6.57 -21.76
CA GLY A 379 -5.56 7.54 -22.71
C GLY A 379 -5.35 8.94 -22.14
N GLU A 380 -5.73 9.22 -20.88
CA GLU A 380 -5.47 10.52 -20.22
C GLU A 380 -4.06 10.57 -19.62
N ALA A 381 -3.80 9.85 -18.54
CA ALA A 381 -2.51 9.80 -17.86
C ALA A 381 -1.78 8.44 -17.99
N ALA A 382 -2.46 7.43 -18.50
CA ALA A 382 -1.93 6.11 -18.80
C ALA A 382 -2.73 5.46 -19.94
N LEU A 383 -2.15 4.46 -20.61
CA LEU A 383 -2.91 3.52 -21.42
C LEU A 383 -3.34 2.34 -20.56
N HIS A 384 -4.59 1.92 -20.71
CA HIS A 384 -5.14 0.79 -20.00
C HIS A 384 -5.11 -0.49 -20.83
N VAL A 385 -4.81 -1.60 -20.16
CA VAL A 385 -4.83 -2.94 -20.78
C VAL A 385 -5.53 -3.94 -19.84
N PRO A 386 -6.16 -4.99 -20.37
CA PRO A 386 -6.69 -6.06 -19.53
C PRO A 386 -5.57 -6.74 -18.71
N PRO A 387 -5.82 -7.14 -17.45
CA PRO A 387 -4.85 -7.90 -16.66
C PRO A 387 -4.54 -9.26 -17.30
N GLY A 388 -3.26 -9.62 -17.35
CA GLY A 388 -2.83 -10.92 -17.85
C GLY A 388 -2.89 -11.08 -19.37
N ASP A 389 -3.01 -10.00 -20.14
CA ASP A 389 -3.03 -9.99 -21.60
C ASP A 389 -1.70 -9.49 -22.19
N PRO A 390 -0.79 -10.39 -22.59
CA PRO A 390 0.50 -10.01 -23.17
C PRO A 390 0.38 -9.26 -24.50
N ALA A 391 -0.62 -9.59 -25.30
CA ALA A 391 -0.81 -8.97 -26.62
C ALA A 391 -1.25 -7.52 -26.47
N ALA A 392 -2.22 -7.24 -25.58
CA ALA A 392 -2.63 -5.89 -25.25
C ALA A 392 -1.49 -5.08 -24.63
N LEU A 393 -0.68 -5.66 -23.74
CA LEU A 393 0.52 -5.03 -23.19
C LEU A 393 1.52 -4.64 -24.30
N ALA A 394 1.86 -5.58 -25.21
CA ALA A 394 2.76 -5.31 -26.30
C ALA A 394 2.25 -4.19 -27.21
N ALA A 395 0.97 -4.22 -27.58
CA ALA A 395 0.35 -3.21 -28.42
C ALA A 395 0.36 -1.81 -27.75
N ALA A 396 0.01 -1.72 -26.47
CA ALA A 396 0.00 -0.45 -25.74
C ALA A 396 1.43 0.11 -25.55
N ILE A 397 2.39 -0.73 -25.18
CA ILE A 397 3.80 -0.35 -25.04
C ILE A 397 4.32 0.13 -26.40
N GLY A 398 4.07 -0.62 -27.48
CA GLY A 398 4.46 -0.26 -28.84
C GLY A 398 3.95 1.12 -29.25
N ARG A 399 2.66 1.42 -29.02
CA ARG A 399 2.07 2.74 -29.29
C ARG A 399 2.80 3.88 -28.58
N VAL A 400 3.19 3.69 -27.32
CA VAL A 400 3.93 4.71 -26.56
C VAL A 400 5.35 4.87 -27.10
N LEU A 401 6.01 3.77 -27.51
CA LEU A 401 7.36 3.82 -28.09
C LEU A 401 7.39 4.46 -29.47
N ASP A 402 6.28 4.42 -30.23
CA ASP A 402 6.18 4.90 -31.62
C ASP A 402 5.64 6.34 -31.75
N ASP A 403 5.00 6.87 -30.70
CA ASP A 403 4.36 8.20 -30.70
C ASP A 403 4.85 9.06 -29.53
N ASP A 404 5.89 9.85 -29.78
CA ASP A 404 6.47 10.81 -28.82
C ASP A 404 5.40 11.83 -28.34
N GLY A 405 4.48 12.20 -29.20
CA GLY A 405 3.36 13.12 -28.87
C GLY A 405 2.42 12.48 -27.84
N LEU A 406 2.04 11.22 -28.04
CA LEU A 406 1.26 10.46 -27.07
C LEU A 406 2.03 10.31 -25.76
N ALA A 407 3.30 9.89 -25.84
CA ALA A 407 4.15 9.73 -24.67
C ALA A 407 4.26 11.02 -23.84
N GLY A 408 4.48 12.15 -24.51
CA GLY A 408 4.52 13.47 -23.87
C GLY A 408 3.22 13.86 -23.19
N ARG A 409 2.06 13.62 -23.84
CA ARG A 409 0.75 13.92 -23.25
C ARG A 409 0.46 13.07 -22.02
N LEU A 410 0.69 11.75 -22.09
CA LEU A 410 0.48 10.83 -20.96
C LEU A 410 1.35 11.23 -19.77
N GLY A 411 2.64 11.50 -19.99
CA GLY A 411 3.54 11.91 -18.94
C GLY A 411 3.14 13.23 -18.27
N ALA A 412 2.81 14.25 -19.06
CA ALA A 412 2.38 15.54 -18.54
C ALA A 412 1.07 15.46 -17.73
N ALA A 413 0.08 14.73 -18.25
CA ALA A 413 -1.19 14.51 -17.56
C ALA A 413 -1.00 13.70 -16.28
N GLY A 414 -0.15 12.66 -16.30
CA GLY A 414 0.21 11.88 -15.12
C GLY A 414 0.80 12.75 -14.01
N ARG A 415 1.78 13.61 -14.35
CA ARG A 415 2.38 14.55 -13.39
C ARG A 415 1.33 15.54 -12.83
N ALA A 416 0.49 16.11 -13.67
CA ALA A 416 -0.55 17.04 -13.24
C ALA A 416 -1.53 16.37 -12.26
N ARG A 417 -1.93 15.13 -12.54
CA ARG A 417 -2.80 14.33 -11.67
C ARG A 417 -2.15 14.06 -10.31
N VAL A 418 -0.85 13.75 -10.29
CA VAL A 418 -0.10 13.57 -9.04
C VAL A 418 -0.11 14.84 -8.20
N LEU A 419 0.24 15.97 -8.78
CA LEU A 419 0.31 17.25 -8.06
C LEU A 419 -1.06 17.66 -7.50
N GLN A 420 -2.14 17.31 -8.18
CA GLN A 420 -3.51 17.63 -7.74
C GLN A 420 -4.02 16.71 -6.64
N ARG A 421 -3.65 15.41 -6.65
CA ARG A 421 -4.35 14.38 -5.86
C ARG A 421 -3.48 13.58 -4.91
N TYR A 422 -2.17 13.42 -5.21
CA TYR A 422 -1.31 12.42 -4.59
C TYR A 422 -0.05 13.01 -3.95
N THR A 423 -0.01 14.31 -3.66
CA THR A 423 1.05 14.84 -2.81
C THR A 423 0.78 14.49 -1.35
N TRP A 424 1.83 14.25 -0.56
CA TRP A 424 1.67 13.97 0.87
C TRP A 424 0.97 15.11 1.60
N ARG A 425 1.13 16.35 1.12
CA ARG A 425 0.41 17.51 1.64
C ARG A 425 -1.11 17.38 1.50
N VAL A 426 -1.60 17.02 0.32
CA VAL A 426 -3.03 16.78 0.03
C VAL A 426 -3.56 15.61 0.87
N VAL A 427 -2.76 14.54 1.03
CA VAL A 427 -3.11 13.40 1.88
C VAL A 427 -3.28 13.82 3.34
N ALA A 428 -2.34 14.60 3.87
CA ALA A 428 -2.39 15.09 5.25
C ALA A 428 -3.57 16.03 5.49
N GLU A 429 -3.85 16.94 4.56
CA GLU A 429 -5.01 17.86 4.62
C GLU A 429 -6.33 17.09 4.69
N ARG A 430 -6.50 16.08 3.81
CA ARG A 430 -7.67 15.21 3.82
C ARG A 430 -7.77 14.38 5.11
N THR A 431 -6.64 13.88 5.61
CA THR A 431 -6.59 13.11 6.85
C THR A 431 -6.92 13.99 8.07
N ALA A 432 -6.41 15.21 8.12
CA ALA A 432 -6.73 16.17 9.19
C ALA A 432 -8.21 16.56 9.18
N ALA A 433 -8.77 16.85 8.00
CA ALA A 433 -10.20 17.11 7.84
C ALA A 433 -11.06 15.94 8.33
N TRP A 434 -10.64 14.70 7.99
CA TRP A 434 -11.31 13.50 8.48
C TRP A 434 -11.21 13.36 10.02
N TYR A 435 -10.06 13.68 10.64
CA TYR A 435 -9.94 13.68 12.10
C TYR A 435 -10.93 14.65 12.75
N HIS A 436 -11.04 15.87 12.22
CA HIS A 436 -12.00 16.85 12.73
C HIS A 436 -13.45 16.36 12.61
N ALA A 437 -13.81 15.76 11.47
CA ALA A 437 -15.14 15.18 11.27
C ALA A 437 -15.42 14.06 12.28
N CYS A 438 -14.48 13.12 12.48
CA CYS A 438 -14.62 12.04 13.45
C CYS A 438 -14.82 12.55 14.89
N LEU A 439 -14.11 13.63 15.27
CA LEU A 439 -14.21 14.22 16.61
C LEU A 439 -15.50 15.01 16.79
N ALA A 440 -16.02 15.68 15.74
CA ALA A 440 -17.26 16.46 15.78
C ALA A 440 -18.51 15.60 15.90
N GLU A 441 -18.54 14.44 15.22
CA GLU A 441 -19.70 13.53 15.24
C GLU A 441 -19.96 12.85 16.59
N GLY A 442 -19.10 13.09 17.60
CA GLY A 442 -19.24 12.50 18.95
C GLY A 442 -19.16 10.98 19.00
N GLY A 443 -19.06 10.32 17.84
CA GLY A 443 -19.07 8.87 17.69
C GLY A 443 -17.77 8.17 18.08
N VAL A 444 -16.74 8.94 18.36
CA VAL A 444 -15.40 8.38 18.68
C VAL A 444 -15.25 8.09 20.18
N THR A 445 -16.12 8.67 21.01
CA THR A 445 -16.05 8.57 22.50
C THR A 445 -17.03 7.61 23.15
N CYS A 446 -17.94 6.95 22.42
CA CYS A 446 -18.91 6.00 23.02
C CYS A 446 -18.52 4.54 22.83
#